data_95aefe6d07fd8b542fce7d1918e4c427
#
_entry.id   95aefe6d07fd8b542fce7d1918e4c427
#
_cell.length_a   1.000
_cell.length_b   1.000
_cell.length_c   1.000
_cell.angle_alpha   90.00
_cell.angle_beta   90.00
_cell.angle_gamma   90.00
#
_symmetry.space_group_name_H-M   'P 1'
#
loop_
_entity.id
_entity.type
_entity.pdbx_description
1 polymer ?
#
loop_
_entity_poly.entity_id
_entity_poly.type
_entity_poly.pdbx_seq_one_letter_code
_entity_poly.pdbx_strand_id
1 'polypeptide(L)'
;LWDDQKAALTYREIRDAIVADDFTEVLYDEFAQDYSIFIADRFASVWSKALSAGAQAQPTIGRLSSFHFETQNPGVANWINSRSAQFVTRCSEQQKEAIRALLANKVVESHTVDELARLIRPCVGLTAAQSAATVKYYDSVLSALKSEHPRMKADTARKKALTAASRYAEKSHRYRAMTIAQTELATAYNQGADEGIRQAQAEGLLGPMLKVWRTSGDD
;
A
#
# COMPACT_ATOMS: atom_id res chain seq x y z
N LEU A 1 -10.55 -3.33 0.29
CA LEU A 1 -9.54 -2.94 1.30
C LEU A 1 -9.55 -1.44 1.56
N TRP A 2 -9.24 -0.60 0.58
CA TRP A 2 -9.22 0.86 0.72
C TRP A 2 -10.62 1.47 0.87
N ASP A 3 -11.64 0.88 0.25
CA ASP A 3 -13.02 1.33 0.39
C ASP A 3 -13.58 0.99 1.78
N ASP A 4 -13.20 -0.13 2.34
CA ASP A 4 -13.57 -0.53 3.71
C ASP A 4 -12.93 0.42 4.75
N GLN A 5 -11.69 0.86 4.54
CA GLN A 5 -11.02 1.84 5.40
C GLN A 5 -11.65 3.24 5.32
N LYS A 6 -12.05 3.69 4.13
CA LYS A 6 -12.77 4.96 3.98
C LYS A 6 -14.10 4.98 4.74
N ALA A 7 -14.73 3.82 4.91
CA ALA A 7 -15.97 3.68 5.66
C ALA A 7 -15.77 3.71 7.18
N ALA A 8 -14.59 3.32 7.68
CA ALA A 8 -14.29 3.26 9.11
C ALA A 8 -14.07 4.63 9.75
N LEU A 9 -13.61 5.65 8.99
CA LEU A 9 -13.37 7.00 9.51
C LEU A 9 -14.44 7.98 9.06
N THR A 10 -15.18 8.51 10.01
CA THR A 10 -16.12 9.60 9.76
C THR A 10 -15.38 10.95 9.70
N TYR A 11 -15.93 11.90 8.96
CA TYR A 11 -15.47 13.28 8.94
C TYR A 11 -15.35 13.89 10.35
N ARG A 12 -16.28 13.53 11.25
CA ARG A 12 -16.31 14.06 12.61
C ARG A 12 -15.13 13.57 13.44
N GLU A 13 -14.81 12.29 13.37
CA GLU A 13 -13.67 11.70 14.07
C GLU A 13 -12.34 12.32 13.61
N ILE A 14 -12.14 12.50 12.31
CA ILE A 14 -10.97 13.17 11.77
C ILE A 14 -10.88 14.62 12.27
N ARG A 15 -11.99 15.36 12.25
CA ARG A 15 -12.06 16.75 12.71
C ARG A 15 -11.76 16.87 14.20
N ASP A 16 -12.35 16.03 15.00
CA ASP A 16 -12.20 16.05 16.46
C ASP A 16 -10.75 15.67 16.85
N ALA A 17 -10.13 14.71 16.17
CA ALA A 17 -8.73 14.37 16.34
C ALA A 17 -7.77 15.52 15.96
N ILE A 18 -8.06 16.26 14.88
CA ILE A 18 -7.27 17.45 14.49
C ILE A 18 -7.38 18.56 15.55
N VAL A 19 -8.57 18.74 16.13
CA VAL A 19 -8.80 19.77 17.16
C VAL A 19 -8.10 19.40 18.45
N ALA A 20 -8.09 18.12 18.82
CA ALA A 20 -7.44 17.62 20.03
C ALA A 20 -5.90 17.55 19.91
N ASP A 21 -5.34 17.75 18.71
CA ASP A 21 -3.91 17.51 18.40
C ASP A 21 -3.46 16.06 18.68
N ASP A 22 -4.44 15.13 18.72
CA ASP A 22 -4.27 13.71 19.04
C ASP A 22 -4.63 12.84 17.82
N PHE A 23 -4.36 13.39 16.66
CA PHE A 23 -4.74 12.77 15.39
C PHE A 23 -4.03 11.43 15.12
N THR A 24 -2.86 11.27 15.70
CA THR A 24 -2.01 10.10 15.48
C THR A 24 -2.50 8.85 16.20
N GLU A 25 -2.94 8.92 17.43
CA GLU A 25 -3.35 7.75 18.21
C GLU A 25 -4.74 7.24 17.84
N VAL A 26 -5.73 8.11 17.74
CA VAL A 26 -7.11 7.72 17.35
C VAL A 26 -7.19 7.06 15.98
N LEU A 27 -6.38 7.51 15.02
CA LEU A 27 -6.32 6.87 13.70
C LEU A 27 -5.56 5.54 13.70
N TYR A 28 -4.64 5.33 14.64
CA TYR A 28 -3.78 4.15 14.64
C TYR A 28 -4.37 2.98 15.39
N ASP A 29 -5.06 3.20 16.48
CA ASP A 29 -5.63 2.12 17.30
C ASP A 29 -6.76 1.40 16.57
N GLU A 30 -7.59 2.10 15.80
CA GLU A 30 -8.62 1.48 14.96
C GLU A 30 -8.05 0.82 13.69
N PHE A 31 -6.98 1.40 13.10
CA PHE A 31 -6.38 0.85 11.88
C PHE A 31 -5.39 -0.27 12.12
N ALA A 32 -4.68 -0.28 13.24
CA ALA A 32 -3.59 -1.22 13.46
C ALA A 32 -4.08 -2.65 13.76
N GLN A 33 -5.23 -2.81 14.43
CA GLN A 33 -5.70 -4.12 14.85
C GLN A 33 -6.42 -4.90 13.74
N ASP A 34 -7.31 -4.30 12.98
CA ASP A 34 -8.10 -5.00 11.95
C ASP A 34 -7.38 -5.16 10.61
N TYR A 35 -6.48 -4.23 10.29
CA TYR A 35 -5.82 -4.19 8.99
C TYR A 35 -4.78 -5.29 8.81
N SER A 36 -4.06 -5.65 9.87
CA SER A 36 -3.02 -6.67 9.85
C SER A 36 -3.58 -8.08 9.62
N ILE A 37 -4.66 -8.43 10.31
CA ILE A 37 -5.32 -9.73 10.21
C ILE A 37 -5.94 -9.88 8.81
N PHE A 38 -6.65 -8.86 8.34
CA PHE A 38 -7.31 -8.86 7.05
C PHE A 38 -6.35 -8.98 5.86
N ILE A 39 -5.18 -8.33 5.93
CA ILE A 39 -4.15 -8.45 4.90
C ILE A 39 -3.50 -9.81 4.94
N ALA A 40 -3.14 -10.31 6.12
CA ALA A 40 -2.52 -11.61 6.28
C ALA A 40 -3.38 -12.71 5.64
N ASP A 41 -4.67 -12.73 5.93
CA ASP A 41 -5.59 -13.73 5.39
C ASP A 41 -5.76 -13.65 3.87
N ARG A 42 -5.90 -12.44 3.32
CA ARG A 42 -6.12 -12.27 1.88
C ARG A 42 -4.86 -12.44 1.03
N PHE A 43 -3.72 -11.95 1.50
CA PHE A 43 -2.47 -12.10 0.77
C PHE A 43 -1.82 -13.46 0.93
N ALA A 44 -2.03 -14.18 2.05
CA ALA A 44 -1.44 -15.49 2.27
C ALA A 44 -1.74 -16.48 1.13
N SER A 45 -2.98 -16.56 0.67
CA SER A 45 -3.36 -17.42 -0.45
C SER A 45 -2.75 -16.98 -1.79
N VAL A 46 -2.60 -15.68 -2.00
CA VAL A 46 -2.00 -15.11 -3.22
C VAL A 46 -0.50 -15.37 -3.23
N TRP A 47 0.18 -15.15 -2.11
CA TRP A 47 1.61 -15.45 -1.96
C TRP A 47 1.89 -16.94 -2.10
N SER A 48 1.09 -17.82 -1.50
CA SER A 48 1.24 -19.28 -1.63
C SER A 48 1.19 -19.72 -3.11
N LYS A 49 0.24 -19.21 -3.89
CA LYS A 49 0.14 -19.47 -5.32
C LYS A 49 1.34 -18.93 -6.09
N ALA A 50 1.80 -17.74 -5.78
CA ALA A 50 2.95 -17.13 -6.44
C ALA A 50 4.25 -17.87 -6.10
N LEU A 51 4.43 -18.32 -4.85
CA LEU A 51 5.54 -19.17 -4.43
C LEU A 51 5.56 -20.48 -5.24
N SER A 52 4.43 -21.16 -5.32
CA SER A 52 4.31 -22.41 -6.09
C SER A 52 4.65 -22.19 -7.58
N ALA A 53 4.11 -21.12 -8.18
CA ALA A 53 4.41 -20.78 -9.56
C ALA A 53 5.90 -20.46 -9.79
N GLY A 54 6.53 -19.76 -8.86
CA GLY A 54 7.96 -19.44 -8.91
C GLY A 54 8.84 -20.68 -8.79
N ALA A 55 8.49 -21.60 -7.89
CA ALA A 55 9.20 -22.88 -7.76
C ALA A 55 9.10 -23.70 -9.05
N GLN A 56 7.89 -23.83 -9.60
CA GLN A 56 7.66 -24.61 -10.82
C GLN A 56 8.35 -24.00 -12.06
N ALA A 57 8.46 -22.70 -12.14
CA ALA A 57 9.11 -22.00 -13.25
C ALA A 57 10.64 -22.02 -13.16
N GLN A 58 11.23 -22.45 -12.03
CA GLN A 58 12.67 -22.57 -11.88
C GLN A 58 13.20 -23.69 -12.79
N PRO A 59 14.12 -23.40 -13.77
CA PRO A 59 14.51 -24.39 -14.77
C PRO A 59 15.17 -25.65 -14.20
N THR A 60 15.86 -25.52 -13.06
CA THR A 60 16.47 -26.67 -12.37
C THR A 60 15.41 -27.58 -11.79
N ILE A 61 14.38 -27.01 -11.16
CA ILE A 61 13.26 -27.73 -10.58
C ILE A 61 12.40 -28.37 -11.67
N GLY A 62 12.11 -27.66 -12.75
CA GLY A 62 11.31 -28.16 -13.86
C GLY A 62 11.89 -29.40 -14.59
N ARG A 63 13.15 -29.74 -14.33
CA ARG A 63 13.81 -30.96 -14.83
C ARG A 63 13.71 -32.15 -13.87
N LEU A 64 13.22 -31.92 -12.66
CA LEU A 64 13.10 -32.97 -11.63
C LEU A 64 11.68 -33.53 -11.65
N SER A 65 11.48 -34.63 -12.37
CA SER A 65 10.15 -35.26 -12.54
C SER A 65 9.54 -35.80 -11.26
N SER A 66 10.36 -36.07 -10.23
CA SER A 66 9.95 -36.59 -8.93
C SER A 66 9.74 -35.51 -7.87
N PHE A 67 10.07 -34.25 -8.16
CA PHE A 67 9.92 -33.16 -7.22
C PHE A 67 8.53 -32.55 -7.22
N HIS A 68 7.95 -32.36 -6.03
CA HIS A 68 6.70 -31.65 -5.81
C HIS A 68 6.89 -30.56 -4.78
N PHE A 69 6.66 -29.31 -5.20
CA PHE A 69 6.76 -28.17 -4.27
C PHE A 69 5.67 -28.24 -3.19
N GLU A 70 6.09 -28.29 -1.95
CA GLU A 70 5.21 -28.37 -0.80
C GLU A 70 4.91 -26.97 -0.25
N THR A 71 3.68 -26.52 -0.45
CA THR A 71 3.22 -25.18 0.01
C THR A 71 3.01 -25.11 1.52
N GLN A 72 2.88 -26.25 2.22
CA GLN A 72 2.74 -26.33 3.68
C GLN A 72 4.09 -26.50 4.40
N ASN A 73 5.18 -26.49 3.65
CA ASN A 73 6.52 -26.55 4.22
C ASN A 73 6.75 -25.40 5.23
N PRO A 74 7.41 -25.69 6.40
CA PRO A 74 7.71 -24.67 7.39
C PRO A 74 8.43 -23.44 6.84
N GLY A 75 9.31 -23.58 5.84
CA GLY A 75 9.99 -22.48 5.17
C GLY A 75 9.02 -21.52 4.47
N VAL A 76 8.03 -22.08 3.78
CA VAL A 76 6.95 -21.31 3.13
C VAL A 76 6.09 -20.58 4.16
N ALA A 77 5.64 -21.30 5.20
CA ALA A 77 4.82 -20.74 6.27
C ALA A 77 5.54 -19.58 7.01
N ASN A 78 6.80 -19.78 7.38
CA ASN A 78 7.61 -18.76 8.03
C ASN A 78 7.82 -17.52 7.15
N TRP A 79 8.04 -17.73 5.85
CA TRP A 79 8.17 -16.61 4.92
C TRP A 79 6.88 -15.82 4.81
N ILE A 80 5.72 -16.48 4.64
CA ILE A 80 4.41 -15.83 4.56
C ILE A 80 4.13 -15.02 5.82
N ASN A 81 4.37 -15.58 7.01
CA ASN A 81 4.17 -14.89 8.27
C ASN A 81 5.07 -13.66 8.42
N SER A 82 6.37 -13.82 8.12
CA SER A 82 7.34 -12.73 8.15
C SER A 82 6.97 -11.63 7.15
N ARG A 83 6.56 -12.02 5.93
CA ARG A 83 6.17 -11.07 4.90
C ARG A 83 4.91 -10.31 5.27
N SER A 84 3.91 -10.98 5.85
CA SER A 84 2.69 -10.36 6.37
C SER A 84 3.03 -9.26 7.39
N ALA A 85 3.85 -9.58 8.38
CA ALA A 85 4.26 -8.62 9.40
C ALA A 85 5.00 -7.41 8.80
N GLN A 86 5.96 -7.65 7.91
CA GLN A 86 6.69 -6.57 7.22
C GLN A 86 5.77 -5.69 6.37
N PHE A 87 4.82 -6.29 5.67
CA PHE A 87 3.88 -5.56 4.82
C PHE A 87 2.99 -4.63 5.66
N VAL A 88 2.44 -5.13 6.76
CA VAL A 88 1.62 -4.36 7.69
C VAL A 88 2.39 -3.19 8.28
N THR A 89 3.59 -3.45 8.83
CA THR A 89 4.45 -2.39 9.41
C THR A 89 4.75 -1.32 8.38
N ARG A 90 5.14 -1.71 7.16
CA ARG A 90 5.46 -0.75 6.09
C ARG A 90 4.25 0.10 5.69
N CYS A 91 3.07 -0.49 5.55
CA CYS A 91 1.85 0.24 5.22
C CYS A 91 1.47 1.22 6.32
N SER A 92 1.55 0.80 7.57
CA SER A 92 1.30 1.65 8.73
C SER A 92 2.24 2.86 8.79
N GLU A 93 3.55 2.65 8.66
CA GLU A 93 4.52 3.75 8.70
C GLU A 93 4.33 4.74 7.54
N GLN A 94 4.05 4.26 6.33
CA GLN A 94 3.77 5.13 5.19
C GLN A 94 2.49 5.96 5.38
N GLN A 95 1.47 5.43 6.03
CA GLN A 95 0.26 6.18 6.37
C GLN A 95 0.55 7.25 7.44
N LYS A 96 1.29 6.89 8.48
CA LYS A 96 1.73 7.83 9.52
C LYS A 96 2.47 9.02 8.92
N GLU A 97 3.43 8.75 8.05
CA GLU A 97 4.19 9.78 7.36
C GLU A 97 3.29 10.67 6.49
N ALA A 98 2.35 10.10 5.75
CA ALA A 98 1.41 10.84 4.91
C ALA A 98 0.54 11.80 5.72
N ILE A 99 0.01 11.34 6.85
CA ILE A 99 -0.82 12.16 7.74
C ILE A 99 0.01 13.26 8.39
N ARG A 100 1.22 12.94 8.90
CA ARG A 100 2.13 13.96 9.47
C ARG A 100 2.46 15.05 8.45
N ALA A 101 2.73 14.67 7.20
CA ALA A 101 3.00 15.61 6.12
C ALA A 101 1.80 16.54 5.84
N LEU A 102 0.56 15.99 5.81
CA LEU A 102 -0.65 16.77 5.61
C LEU A 102 -0.91 17.74 6.78
N LEU A 103 -0.66 17.32 8.01
CA LEU A 103 -0.80 18.17 9.20
C LEU A 103 0.26 19.28 9.24
N ALA A 104 1.50 18.97 8.88
CA ALA A 104 2.57 19.97 8.79
C ALA A 104 2.25 21.04 7.74
N ASN A 105 1.69 20.67 6.59
CA ASN A 105 1.28 21.60 5.54
C ASN A 105 0.12 22.52 5.96
N LYS A 106 -0.71 22.11 6.94
CA LYS A 106 -1.75 22.96 7.52
C LYS A 106 -1.22 24.34 8.00
N VAL A 107 -0.04 24.34 8.59
CA VAL A 107 0.60 25.56 9.11
C VAL A 107 1.06 26.47 7.97
N VAL A 108 1.41 25.91 6.82
CA VAL A 108 1.98 26.63 5.68
C VAL A 108 0.91 27.16 4.73
N GLU A 109 -0.21 26.46 4.52
CA GLU A 109 -1.17 26.71 3.44
C GLU A 109 -2.52 27.31 3.89
N SER A 110 -2.69 27.71 5.16
CA SER A 110 -3.89 28.42 5.66
C SER A 110 -5.22 27.68 5.45
N HIS A 111 -5.23 26.35 5.42
CA HIS A 111 -6.47 25.59 5.39
C HIS A 111 -7.20 25.61 6.74
N THR A 112 -8.53 25.70 6.70
CA THR A 112 -9.32 25.53 7.90
C THR A 112 -9.31 24.06 8.34
N VAL A 113 -9.57 23.79 9.63
CA VAL A 113 -9.68 22.43 10.19
C VAL A 113 -10.68 21.59 9.38
N ASP A 114 -11.80 22.19 8.98
CA ASP A 114 -12.85 21.54 8.19
C ASP A 114 -12.39 21.19 6.78
N GLU A 115 -11.63 22.06 6.13
CA GLU A 115 -11.06 21.79 4.80
C GLU A 115 -10.04 20.67 4.88
N LEU A 116 -9.16 20.71 5.88
CA LEU A 116 -8.14 19.70 6.10
C LEU A 116 -8.76 18.32 6.39
N ALA A 117 -9.75 18.24 7.27
CA ALA A 117 -10.45 16.99 7.56
C ALA A 117 -11.10 16.36 6.30
N ARG A 118 -11.65 17.19 5.42
CA ARG A 118 -12.23 16.73 4.14
C ARG A 118 -11.17 16.28 3.14
N LEU A 119 -9.98 16.87 3.17
CA LEU A 119 -8.86 16.49 2.30
C LEU A 119 -8.11 15.25 2.79
N ILE A 120 -8.00 15.05 4.11
CA ILE A 120 -7.35 13.89 4.69
C ILE A 120 -8.10 12.60 4.36
N ARG A 121 -9.43 12.59 4.48
CA ARG A 121 -10.25 11.40 4.24
C ARG A 121 -9.95 10.70 2.91
N PRO A 122 -9.92 11.36 1.74
CA PRO A 122 -9.56 10.70 0.50
C PRO A 122 -8.07 10.33 0.40
N CYS A 123 -7.20 10.88 1.27
CA CYS A 123 -5.77 10.58 1.29
C CYS A 123 -5.39 9.39 2.18
N VAL A 124 -6.31 8.89 3.01
CA VAL A 124 -6.07 7.71 3.86
C VAL A 124 -5.61 6.54 2.99
N GLY A 125 -4.47 5.97 3.32
CA GLY A 125 -3.86 4.87 2.56
C GLY A 125 -3.02 5.28 1.36
N LEU A 126 -2.82 6.56 1.08
CA LEU A 126 -1.84 7.08 0.13
C LEU A 126 -0.46 7.27 0.79
N THR A 127 0.58 7.37 -0.02
CA THR A 127 1.90 7.81 0.46
C THR A 127 1.89 9.32 0.74
N ALA A 128 2.88 9.82 1.49
CA ALA A 128 3.06 11.24 1.75
C ALA A 128 3.11 12.06 0.44
N ALA A 129 3.85 11.58 -0.57
CA ALA A 129 3.94 12.24 -1.87
C ALA A 129 2.60 12.29 -2.63
N GLN A 130 1.84 11.19 -2.60
CA GLN A 130 0.52 11.12 -3.25
C GLN A 130 -0.51 12.00 -2.51
N SER A 131 -0.44 12.04 -1.19
CA SER A 131 -1.30 12.88 -0.37
C SER A 131 -1.02 14.36 -0.61
N ALA A 132 0.25 14.77 -0.60
CA ALA A 132 0.67 16.14 -0.93
C ALA A 132 0.25 16.55 -2.36
N ALA A 133 0.40 15.65 -3.33
CA ALA A 133 -0.06 15.89 -4.70
C ALA A 133 -1.59 16.07 -4.78
N THR A 134 -2.36 15.36 -3.96
CA THR A 134 -3.82 15.50 -3.89
C THR A 134 -4.23 16.87 -3.34
N VAL A 135 -3.57 17.34 -2.28
CA VAL A 135 -3.80 18.67 -1.71
C VAL A 135 -3.43 19.75 -2.71
N LYS A 136 -2.24 19.67 -3.31
CA LYS A 136 -1.80 20.61 -4.35
C LYS A 136 -2.77 20.67 -5.54
N TYR A 137 -3.33 19.52 -5.92
CA TYR A 137 -4.35 19.48 -6.98
C TYR A 137 -5.64 20.17 -6.56
N TYR A 138 -6.09 19.99 -5.30
CA TYR A 138 -7.22 20.74 -4.74
C TYR A 138 -7.01 22.26 -4.86
N ASP A 139 -5.87 22.77 -4.41
CA ASP A 139 -5.55 24.20 -4.42
C ASP A 139 -5.49 24.77 -5.84
N SER A 140 -4.89 24.02 -6.76
CA SER A 140 -4.84 24.37 -8.17
C SER A 140 -6.24 24.48 -8.78
N VAL A 141 -7.11 23.50 -8.55
CA VAL A 141 -8.50 23.53 -9.04
C VAL A 141 -9.30 24.67 -8.41
N LEU A 142 -9.13 24.89 -7.09
CA LEU A 142 -9.81 25.97 -6.38
C LEU A 142 -9.39 27.34 -6.90
N SER A 143 -8.10 27.54 -7.14
CA SER A 143 -7.56 28.76 -7.72
C SER A 143 -8.07 29.00 -9.14
N ALA A 144 -8.05 27.98 -9.99
CA ALA A 144 -8.59 28.06 -11.35
C ALA A 144 -10.08 28.43 -11.36
N LEU A 145 -10.90 27.77 -10.53
CA LEU A 145 -12.32 28.05 -10.41
C LEU A 145 -12.61 29.49 -9.96
N LYS A 146 -11.80 30.02 -9.04
CA LYS A 146 -11.94 31.42 -8.59
C LYS A 146 -11.57 32.44 -9.69
N SER A 147 -10.53 32.13 -10.49
CA SER A 147 -10.08 32.97 -11.59
C SER A 147 -11.06 32.96 -12.77
N GLU A 148 -11.47 31.78 -13.20
CA GLU A 148 -12.34 31.61 -14.38
C GLU A 148 -13.80 32.00 -14.09
N HIS A 149 -14.24 31.83 -12.83
CA HIS A 149 -15.61 32.13 -12.40
C HIS A 149 -15.66 33.03 -11.16
N PRO A 150 -15.30 34.32 -11.29
CA PRO A 150 -15.24 35.27 -10.15
C PRO A 150 -16.54 35.42 -9.37
N ARG A 151 -17.68 35.17 -10.02
CA ARG A 151 -19.03 35.24 -9.40
C ARG A 151 -19.47 33.94 -8.72
N MET A 152 -18.68 32.87 -8.80
CA MET A 152 -19.02 31.61 -8.15
C MET A 152 -18.92 31.78 -6.64
N LYS A 153 -19.94 31.27 -5.91
CA LYS A 153 -19.91 31.21 -4.43
C LYS A 153 -18.71 30.40 -3.96
N ALA A 154 -17.99 30.91 -2.96
CA ALA A 154 -16.78 30.26 -2.43
C ALA A 154 -17.03 28.78 -2.02
N ASP A 155 -18.17 28.49 -1.36
CA ASP A 155 -18.52 27.13 -0.97
C ASP A 155 -18.75 26.20 -2.17
N THR A 156 -19.30 26.74 -3.27
CA THR A 156 -19.47 25.96 -4.51
C THR A 156 -18.13 25.64 -5.15
N ALA A 157 -17.20 26.60 -5.18
CA ALA A 157 -15.86 26.39 -5.68
C ALA A 157 -15.11 25.35 -4.86
N ARG A 158 -15.17 25.44 -3.51
CA ARG A 158 -14.57 24.48 -2.60
C ARG A 158 -15.13 23.05 -2.78
N LYS A 159 -16.46 22.91 -2.89
CA LYS A 159 -17.10 21.60 -3.14
C LYS A 159 -16.65 20.98 -4.47
N LYS A 160 -16.56 21.78 -5.54
CA LYS A 160 -16.06 21.31 -6.83
C LYS A 160 -14.60 20.89 -6.77
N ALA A 161 -13.74 21.70 -6.13
CA ALA A 161 -12.33 21.39 -5.94
C ALA A 161 -12.14 20.11 -5.11
N LEU A 162 -12.91 19.93 -4.03
CA LEU A 162 -12.87 18.71 -3.22
C LEU A 162 -13.29 17.47 -4.00
N THR A 163 -14.36 17.58 -4.82
CA THR A 163 -14.78 16.47 -5.69
C THR A 163 -13.69 16.09 -6.69
N ALA A 164 -13.00 17.07 -7.27
CA ALA A 164 -11.89 16.84 -8.18
C ALA A 164 -10.69 16.17 -7.46
N ALA A 165 -10.33 16.65 -6.28
CA ALA A 165 -9.26 16.07 -5.45
C ALA A 165 -9.58 14.64 -5.03
N SER A 166 -10.83 14.34 -4.65
CA SER A 166 -11.25 12.98 -4.31
C SER A 166 -11.09 12.01 -5.49
N ARG A 167 -11.47 12.43 -6.69
CA ARG A 167 -11.26 11.62 -7.91
C ARG A 167 -9.77 11.41 -8.23
N TYR A 168 -8.94 12.41 -7.98
CA TYR A 168 -7.49 12.30 -8.13
C TYR A 168 -6.90 11.31 -7.12
N ALA A 169 -7.33 11.38 -5.86
CA ALA A 169 -6.93 10.41 -4.83
C ALA A 169 -7.35 8.98 -5.19
N GLU A 170 -8.56 8.75 -5.70
CA GLU A 170 -9.02 7.44 -6.16
C GLU A 170 -8.15 6.86 -7.29
N LYS A 171 -7.70 7.71 -8.21
CA LYS A 171 -6.74 7.29 -9.25
C LYS A 171 -5.41 6.88 -8.63
N SER A 172 -4.92 7.62 -7.66
CA SER A 172 -3.69 7.35 -6.94
C SER A 172 -3.78 6.05 -6.11
N HIS A 173 -4.92 5.78 -5.49
CA HIS A 173 -5.19 4.51 -4.80
C HIS A 173 -5.12 3.30 -5.73
N ARG A 174 -5.76 3.39 -6.90
CA ARG A 174 -5.71 2.31 -7.89
C ARG A 174 -4.29 2.04 -8.36
N TYR A 175 -3.53 3.09 -8.66
CA TYR A 175 -2.14 2.95 -9.06
C TYR A 175 -1.29 2.31 -7.94
N ARG A 176 -1.44 2.79 -6.69
CA ARG A 176 -0.75 2.23 -5.53
C ARG A 176 -1.09 0.75 -5.32
N ALA A 177 -2.37 0.39 -5.37
CA ALA A 177 -2.81 -0.98 -5.22
C ALA A 177 -2.20 -1.90 -6.28
N MET A 178 -2.15 -1.46 -7.54
CA MET A 178 -1.51 -2.20 -8.62
C MET A 178 -0.01 -2.39 -8.39
N THR A 179 0.69 -1.31 -8.02
CA THR A 179 2.14 -1.36 -7.72
C THR A 179 2.44 -2.32 -6.57
N ILE A 180 1.66 -2.26 -5.49
CA ILE A 180 1.79 -3.18 -4.35
C ILE A 180 1.57 -4.61 -4.83
N ALA A 181 0.47 -4.89 -5.53
CA ALA A 181 0.16 -6.23 -6.00
C ALA A 181 1.27 -6.80 -6.89
N GLN A 182 1.79 -6.02 -7.84
CA GLN A 182 2.89 -6.44 -8.71
C GLN A 182 4.17 -6.72 -7.91
N THR A 183 4.52 -5.85 -6.96
CA THR A 183 5.71 -6.00 -6.13
C THR A 183 5.61 -7.24 -5.24
N GLU A 184 4.46 -7.45 -4.60
CA GLU A 184 4.26 -8.59 -3.71
C GLU A 184 4.24 -9.92 -4.47
N LEU A 185 3.59 -9.96 -5.64
CA LEU A 185 3.60 -11.14 -6.51
C LEU A 185 5.01 -11.48 -7.02
N ALA A 186 5.76 -10.48 -7.49
CA ALA A 186 7.13 -10.70 -7.96
C ALA A 186 8.05 -11.17 -6.82
N THR A 187 7.89 -10.61 -5.63
CA THR A 187 8.67 -11.01 -4.46
C THR A 187 8.37 -12.46 -4.05
N ALA A 188 7.09 -12.83 -4.00
CA ALA A 188 6.68 -14.20 -3.68
C ALA A 188 7.13 -15.20 -4.76
N TYR A 189 7.01 -14.83 -6.02
CA TYR A 189 7.46 -15.67 -7.14
C TYR A 189 8.96 -15.95 -7.07
N ASN A 190 9.79 -14.92 -6.86
CA ASN A 190 11.24 -15.09 -6.71
C ASN A 190 11.61 -15.93 -5.47
N GLN A 191 10.91 -15.71 -4.36
CA GLN A 191 11.09 -16.52 -3.16
C GLN A 191 10.70 -17.98 -3.39
N GLY A 192 9.66 -18.22 -4.18
CA GLY A 192 9.24 -19.57 -4.56
C GLY A 192 10.32 -20.33 -5.33
N ALA A 193 11.00 -19.65 -6.24
CA ALA A 193 12.14 -20.23 -6.96
C ALA A 193 13.29 -20.65 -6.01
N ASP A 194 13.60 -19.79 -5.04
CA ASP A 194 14.63 -20.08 -4.03
C ASP A 194 14.21 -21.22 -3.07
N GLU A 195 12.95 -21.22 -2.66
CA GLU A 195 12.41 -22.23 -1.75
C GLU A 195 12.26 -23.60 -2.42
N GLY A 196 11.89 -23.63 -3.69
CA GLY A 196 11.86 -24.87 -4.48
C GLY A 196 13.22 -25.57 -4.53
N ILE A 197 14.29 -24.80 -4.73
CA ILE A 197 15.66 -25.33 -4.66
C ILE A 197 15.99 -25.90 -3.27
N ARG A 198 15.62 -25.17 -2.20
CA ARG A 198 15.87 -25.63 -0.83
C ARG A 198 15.15 -26.94 -0.52
N GLN A 199 13.90 -27.06 -0.93
CA GLN A 199 13.12 -28.28 -0.74
C GLN A 199 13.73 -29.46 -1.52
N ALA A 200 14.10 -29.26 -2.79
CA ALA A 200 14.73 -30.29 -3.60
C ALA A 200 16.12 -30.71 -3.07
N GLN A 201 16.86 -29.78 -2.44
CA GLN A 201 18.10 -30.11 -1.74
C GLN A 201 17.86 -30.92 -0.46
N ALA A 202 16.82 -30.55 0.31
CA ALA A 202 16.45 -31.28 1.52
C ALA A 202 15.99 -32.73 1.21
N GLU A 203 15.37 -32.95 0.07
CA GLU A 203 14.98 -34.27 -0.45
C GLU A 203 16.15 -35.04 -1.09
N GLY A 204 17.35 -34.44 -1.16
CA GLY A 204 18.52 -35.06 -1.77
C GLY A 204 18.48 -35.11 -3.30
N LEU A 205 17.54 -34.42 -3.95
CA LEU A 205 17.40 -34.36 -5.42
C LEU A 205 18.38 -33.38 -6.06
N LEU A 206 18.91 -32.44 -5.30
CA LEU A 206 19.92 -31.45 -5.74
C LEU A 206 21.09 -31.39 -4.75
N GLY A 207 22.29 -31.24 -5.31
CA GLY A 207 23.48 -30.90 -4.53
C GLY A 207 23.54 -29.42 -4.12
N PRO A 208 24.60 -29.02 -3.40
CA PRO A 208 24.83 -27.60 -3.07
C PRO A 208 24.87 -26.72 -4.33
N MET A 209 24.14 -25.62 -4.30
CA MET A 209 24.04 -24.67 -5.43
C MET A 209 24.41 -23.26 -4.98
N LEU A 210 25.00 -22.48 -5.87
CA LEU A 210 25.29 -21.08 -5.69
C LEU A 210 24.33 -20.26 -6.56
N LYS A 211 23.75 -19.21 -5.99
CA LYS A 211 23.00 -18.21 -6.72
C LYS A 211 23.97 -17.20 -7.32
N VAL A 212 24.05 -17.16 -8.64
CA VAL A 212 24.89 -16.22 -9.38
C VAL A 212 24.01 -15.17 -10.03
N TRP A 213 24.28 -13.91 -9.72
CA TRP A 213 23.65 -12.79 -10.41
C TRP A 213 24.45 -12.53 -11.70
N ARG A 214 23.76 -12.64 -12.83
CA ARG A 214 24.31 -12.17 -14.10
C ARG A 214 23.61 -10.86 -14.45
N THR A 215 24.36 -9.80 -14.61
CA THR A 215 23.90 -8.61 -15.32
C THR A 215 23.76 -9.01 -16.79
N SER A 216 22.63 -8.67 -17.44
CA SER A 216 22.59 -8.62 -18.89
C SER A 216 23.67 -7.62 -19.29
N GLY A 217 24.82 -8.11 -19.78
CA GLY A 217 25.87 -7.24 -20.27
C GLY A 217 25.29 -6.37 -21.37
N ASP A 218 25.14 -5.10 -21.10
CA ASP A 218 24.94 -4.09 -22.12
C ASP A 218 26.36 -3.90 -22.71
N ASP A 219 26.70 -4.70 -23.72
CA ASP A 219 27.81 -4.45 -24.61
C ASP A 219 27.39 -3.46 -25.69
#